data_9c73bafd121d465b91bbde6b2a112120
#
_entry.id   9c73bafd121d465b91bbde6b2a112120
#
_cell.length_a   1.000
_cell.length_b   1.000
_cell.length_c   1.000
_cell.angle_alpha   90.00
_cell.angle_beta   90.00
_cell.angle_gamma   90.00
#
_symmetry.space_group_name_H-M   'P 1'
#
loop_
_entity.id
_entity.type
_entity.pdbx_description
1 polymer ?
#
loop_
_entity_poly.entity_id
_entity_poly.type
_entity_poly.pdbx_seq_one_letter_code
_entity_poly.pdbx_strand_id
1 'polypeptide(L)'
;PHEVPSGLDATVASPPPATSDVDWSLVSTLRAQASEQLSQAVQSGRARLDKEAQQELGRSIVLDLIESAMAEAVDAGLGSWSPAKQQATAQAVFDSLFRLGRLQPLVDDDRIENIVIVGHDNVQLELIDGTLVPGPPVADSDQELIDFLVFLASRSEVNARSFSEAHPSLHMRLDGGSRLAAVAWVTTRPSVVIRRHRLMRVTLDDLVKRDMMTPVV
;
A
#
# COMPACT_ATOMS: atom_id res chain seq x y z
N PRO A 1 5.36 51.81 6.94
CA PRO A 1 4.28 50.86 6.93
C PRO A 1 4.45 49.95 5.72
N HIS A 2 4.89 48.73 5.96
CA HIS A 2 4.95 47.68 4.95
C HIS A 2 3.63 46.92 5.03
N GLU A 3 2.80 47.05 4.00
CA GLU A 3 1.64 46.20 3.79
C GLU A 3 2.10 44.79 3.47
N VAL A 4 1.66 43.83 4.29
CA VAL A 4 1.76 42.41 4.03
C VAL A 4 0.63 42.03 3.07
N PRO A 5 0.90 41.43 1.90
CA PRO A 5 -0.18 40.96 1.02
C PRO A 5 -0.88 39.75 1.71
N SER A 6 -2.10 40.02 2.16
CA SER A 6 -3.09 39.00 2.54
C SER A 6 -3.67 38.39 1.27
N GLY A 7 -3.48 37.09 1.07
CA GLY A 7 -4.14 36.41 -0.06
C GLY A 7 -3.34 35.20 -0.56
N LEU A 8 -3.12 34.21 0.29
CA LEU A 8 -2.90 32.85 -0.18
C LEU A 8 -4.22 32.09 0.04
N ASP A 9 -5.04 32.05 -0.98
CA ASP A 9 -6.09 31.04 -1.11
C ASP A 9 -5.39 29.67 -1.04
N ALA A 10 -5.37 29.11 0.16
CA ALA A 10 -5.00 27.72 0.34
C ALA A 10 -6.09 26.88 -0.33
N THR A 11 -5.90 26.55 -1.58
CA THR A 11 -6.65 25.47 -2.22
C THR A 11 -6.38 24.22 -1.40
N VAL A 12 -7.31 23.90 -0.50
CA VAL A 12 -7.26 22.67 0.31
C VAL A 12 -7.21 21.52 -0.68
N ALA A 13 -6.04 20.92 -0.83
CA ALA A 13 -5.87 19.74 -1.64
C ALA A 13 -6.88 18.69 -1.14
N SER A 14 -7.74 18.22 -2.03
CA SER A 14 -8.70 17.16 -1.68
C SER A 14 -7.94 15.99 -1.08
N PRO A 15 -8.39 15.46 0.06
CA PRO A 15 -7.75 14.30 0.67
C PRO A 15 -7.69 13.16 -0.36
N PRO A 16 -6.69 12.28 -0.27
CA PRO A 16 -6.62 11.08 -1.12
C PRO A 16 -7.95 10.32 -1.01
N PRO A 17 -8.35 9.58 -2.06
CA PRO A 17 -9.62 8.86 -2.05
C PRO A 17 -9.68 8.00 -0.79
N ALA A 18 -10.63 8.32 0.07
CA ALA A 18 -10.86 7.55 1.28
C ALA A 18 -11.21 6.12 0.83
N THR A 19 -10.46 5.14 1.31
CA THR A 19 -10.81 3.71 1.23
C THR A 19 -12.04 3.38 2.12
N SER A 20 -12.92 4.37 2.31
CA SER A 20 -14.00 4.36 3.30
C SER A 20 -15.11 3.35 3.02
N ASP A 21 -15.15 2.74 1.82
CA ASP A 21 -16.19 1.76 1.44
C ASP A 21 -15.73 0.30 1.52
N VAL A 22 -14.48 0.04 1.91
CA VAL A 22 -13.93 -1.32 1.98
C VAL A 22 -14.05 -1.85 3.42
N ASP A 23 -14.77 -2.95 3.57
CA ASP A 23 -14.82 -3.72 4.83
C ASP A 23 -13.53 -4.54 4.98
N TRP A 24 -12.61 -4.04 5.78
CA TRP A 24 -11.31 -4.67 5.97
C TRP A 24 -11.37 -5.98 6.75
N SER A 25 -12.41 -6.20 7.57
CA SER A 25 -12.65 -7.49 8.22
C SER A 25 -12.96 -8.57 7.17
N LEU A 26 -13.83 -8.22 6.22
CA LEU A 26 -14.13 -9.09 5.09
C LEU A 26 -12.90 -9.32 4.20
N VAL A 27 -12.14 -8.26 3.89
CA VAL A 27 -10.89 -8.37 3.13
C VAL A 27 -9.90 -9.33 3.80
N SER A 28 -9.74 -9.25 5.12
CA SER A 28 -8.86 -10.15 5.87
C SER A 28 -9.31 -11.61 5.76
N THR A 29 -10.61 -11.87 5.87
CA THR A 29 -11.21 -13.21 5.73
C THR A 29 -10.99 -13.76 4.32
N LEU A 30 -11.34 -12.99 3.30
CA LEU A 30 -11.17 -13.40 1.89
C LEU A 30 -9.70 -13.57 1.52
N ARG A 31 -8.80 -12.74 2.04
CA ARG A 31 -7.35 -12.92 1.88
C ARG A 31 -6.85 -14.24 2.44
N ALA A 32 -7.31 -14.61 3.64
CA ALA A 32 -6.91 -15.88 4.25
C ALA A 32 -7.38 -17.08 3.39
N GLN A 33 -8.63 -17.06 2.94
CA GLN A 33 -9.18 -18.10 2.06
C GLN A 33 -8.44 -18.16 0.72
N ALA A 34 -8.17 -17.02 0.09
CA ALA A 34 -7.45 -16.94 -1.17
C ALA A 34 -6.00 -17.43 -1.05
N SER A 35 -5.33 -17.11 0.06
CA SER A 35 -3.97 -17.58 0.34
C SER A 35 -3.91 -19.11 0.48
N GLU A 36 -4.89 -19.72 1.16
CA GLU A 36 -5.02 -21.16 1.32
C GLU A 36 -5.26 -21.85 -0.04
N GLN A 37 -6.25 -21.36 -0.82
CA GLN A 37 -6.56 -21.92 -2.13
C GLN A 37 -5.37 -21.79 -3.10
N LEU A 38 -4.69 -20.65 -3.10
CA LEU A 38 -3.50 -20.43 -3.92
C LEU A 38 -2.37 -21.42 -3.52
N SER A 39 -2.15 -21.61 -2.23
CA SER A 39 -1.14 -22.56 -1.73
C SER A 39 -1.45 -23.99 -2.16
N GLN A 40 -2.71 -24.42 -2.05
CA GLN A 40 -3.16 -25.75 -2.48
C GLN A 40 -3.01 -25.93 -4.00
N ALA A 41 -3.38 -24.92 -4.80
CA ALA A 41 -3.25 -24.95 -6.25
C ALA A 41 -1.78 -25.03 -6.70
N VAL A 42 -0.89 -24.28 -6.06
CA VAL A 42 0.56 -24.35 -6.32
C VAL A 42 1.15 -25.70 -5.94
N GLN A 43 0.74 -26.28 -4.81
CA GLN A 43 1.23 -27.59 -4.35
C GLN A 43 0.73 -28.74 -5.24
N SER A 44 -0.50 -28.68 -5.74
CA SER A 44 -1.10 -29.69 -6.61
C SER A 44 -0.61 -29.58 -8.06
N GLY A 45 -0.10 -28.42 -8.48
CA GLY A 45 0.43 -28.18 -9.82
C GLY A 45 1.78 -28.87 -10.03
N ARG A 46 1.94 -29.57 -11.17
CA ARG A 46 3.24 -30.22 -11.54
C ARG A 46 4.30 -29.24 -12.04
N ALA A 47 3.91 -27.99 -12.36
CA ALA A 47 4.80 -26.96 -12.85
C ALA A 47 4.98 -25.86 -11.79
N ARG A 48 6.22 -25.38 -11.64
CA ARG A 48 6.51 -24.21 -10.80
C ARG A 48 5.96 -22.98 -11.52
N LEU A 49 4.89 -22.38 -10.99
CA LEU A 49 4.33 -21.15 -11.53
C LEU A 49 5.32 -20.00 -11.29
N ASP A 50 5.56 -19.19 -12.32
CA ASP A 50 6.25 -17.91 -12.15
C ASP A 50 5.38 -16.88 -11.40
N LYS A 51 5.95 -15.73 -11.08
CA LYS A 51 5.26 -14.68 -10.30
C LYS A 51 3.99 -14.18 -11.01
N GLU A 52 4.05 -14.07 -12.33
CA GLU A 52 2.92 -13.57 -13.14
C GLU A 52 1.77 -14.58 -13.18
N ALA A 53 2.07 -15.85 -13.41
CA ALA A 53 1.08 -16.92 -13.39
C ALA A 53 0.46 -17.10 -11.99
N GLN A 54 1.23 -16.94 -10.92
CA GLN A 54 0.69 -16.96 -9.55
C GLN A 54 -0.26 -15.79 -9.29
N GLN A 55 0.06 -14.59 -9.77
CA GLN A 55 -0.82 -13.42 -9.64
C GLN A 55 -2.11 -13.59 -10.44
N GLU A 56 -2.04 -14.15 -11.65
CA GLU A 56 -3.23 -14.38 -12.46
C GLU A 56 -4.15 -15.45 -11.84
N LEU A 57 -3.57 -16.55 -11.36
CA LEU A 57 -4.31 -17.56 -10.60
C LEU A 57 -4.94 -16.95 -9.34
N GLY A 58 -4.20 -16.15 -8.60
CA GLY A 58 -4.71 -15.46 -7.42
C GLY A 58 -5.83 -14.48 -7.75
N ARG A 59 -5.76 -13.80 -8.88
CA ARG A 59 -6.84 -12.93 -9.36
C ARG A 59 -8.13 -13.70 -9.63
N SER A 60 -8.02 -14.86 -10.30
CA SER A 60 -9.18 -15.75 -10.53
C SER A 60 -9.79 -16.20 -9.21
N ILE A 61 -8.98 -16.70 -8.27
CA ILE A 61 -9.44 -17.14 -6.93
C ILE A 61 -10.15 -16.01 -6.20
N VAL A 62 -9.61 -14.79 -6.23
CA VAL A 62 -10.23 -13.62 -5.58
C VAL A 62 -11.60 -13.32 -6.17
N LEU A 63 -11.75 -13.38 -7.50
CA LEU A 63 -13.04 -13.15 -8.15
C LEU A 63 -14.08 -14.19 -7.75
N ASP A 64 -13.71 -15.47 -7.73
CA ASP A 64 -14.61 -16.56 -7.32
C ASP A 64 -15.06 -16.40 -5.85
N LEU A 65 -14.15 -15.98 -4.98
CA LEU A 65 -14.47 -15.70 -3.56
C LEU A 65 -15.38 -14.49 -3.39
N ILE A 66 -15.20 -13.45 -4.21
CA ILE A 66 -16.08 -12.27 -4.19
C ILE A 66 -17.50 -12.66 -4.64
N GLU A 67 -17.64 -13.48 -5.71
CA GLU A 67 -18.94 -13.97 -6.14
C GLU A 67 -19.63 -14.79 -5.05
N SER A 68 -18.91 -15.65 -4.36
CA SER A 68 -19.44 -16.44 -3.24
C SER A 68 -19.88 -15.54 -2.09
N ALA A 69 -19.07 -14.56 -1.70
CA ALA A 69 -19.40 -13.61 -0.63
C ALA A 69 -20.62 -12.73 -0.98
N MET A 70 -20.78 -12.39 -2.26
CA MET A 70 -21.97 -11.67 -2.75
C MET A 70 -23.24 -12.51 -2.65
N ALA A 71 -23.17 -13.80 -3.03
CA ALA A 71 -24.29 -14.72 -2.89
C ALA A 71 -24.69 -14.91 -1.43
N GLU A 72 -23.72 -15.13 -0.54
CA GLU A 72 -23.95 -15.23 0.91
C GLU A 72 -24.61 -13.96 1.47
N ALA A 73 -24.19 -12.76 1.05
CA ALA A 73 -24.77 -11.50 1.48
C ALA A 73 -26.23 -11.36 1.05
N VAL A 74 -26.58 -11.80 -0.16
CA VAL A 74 -27.97 -11.81 -0.64
C VAL A 74 -28.81 -12.79 0.15
N ASP A 75 -28.31 -14.01 0.39
CA ASP A 75 -29.00 -15.04 1.16
C ASP A 75 -29.23 -14.62 2.62
N ALA A 76 -28.29 -13.87 3.19
CA ALA A 76 -28.39 -13.28 4.51
C ALA A 76 -29.31 -12.03 4.58
N GLY A 77 -29.87 -11.59 3.45
CA GLY A 77 -30.75 -10.40 3.40
C GLY A 77 -30.01 -9.07 3.52
N LEU A 78 -28.67 -9.05 3.34
CA LEU A 78 -27.84 -7.84 3.43
C LEU A 78 -27.86 -7.02 2.11
N GLY A 79 -28.57 -7.50 1.10
CA GLY A 79 -28.68 -6.86 -0.20
C GLY A 79 -27.52 -7.16 -1.15
N SER A 80 -27.63 -6.67 -2.39
CA SER A 80 -26.60 -6.84 -3.40
C SER A 80 -25.51 -5.79 -3.29
N TRP A 81 -24.28 -6.17 -3.59
CA TRP A 81 -23.17 -5.22 -3.65
C TRP A 81 -23.25 -4.36 -4.93
N SER A 82 -22.87 -3.08 -4.79
CA SER A 82 -22.66 -2.24 -5.96
C SER A 82 -21.43 -2.71 -6.74
N PRO A 83 -21.36 -2.48 -8.06
CA PRO A 83 -20.15 -2.78 -8.85
C PRO A 83 -18.89 -2.11 -8.30
N ALA A 84 -19.02 -0.89 -7.76
CA ALA A 84 -17.91 -0.17 -7.15
C ALA A 84 -17.39 -0.88 -5.89
N LYS A 85 -18.29 -1.35 -4.99
CA LYS A 85 -17.92 -2.10 -3.79
C LYS A 85 -17.27 -3.44 -4.17
N GLN A 86 -17.81 -4.15 -5.14
CA GLN A 86 -17.25 -5.40 -5.64
C GLN A 86 -15.81 -5.21 -6.13
N GLN A 87 -15.58 -4.22 -7.01
CA GLN A 87 -14.27 -3.92 -7.56
C GLN A 87 -13.28 -3.46 -6.47
N ALA A 88 -13.69 -2.58 -5.57
CA ALA A 88 -12.86 -2.10 -4.47
C ALA A 88 -12.44 -3.23 -3.53
N THR A 89 -13.37 -4.13 -3.17
CA THR A 89 -13.08 -5.28 -2.30
C THR A 89 -12.14 -6.26 -3.00
N ALA A 90 -12.39 -6.60 -4.28
CA ALA A 90 -11.52 -7.48 -5.06
C ALA A 90 -10.08 -6.93 -5.16
N GLN A 91 -9.95 -5.63 -5.44
CA GLN A 91 -8.65 -4.96 -5.49
C GLN A 91 -7.96 -4.97 -4.12
N ALA A 92 -8.68 -4.69 -3.03
CA ALA A 92 -8.13 -4.69 -1.68
C ALA A 92 -7.64 -6.09 -1.25
N VAL A 93 -8.37 -7.16 -1.60
CA VAL A 93 -7.94 -8.55 -1.36
C VAL A 93 -6.70 -8.88 -2.18
N PHE A 94 -6.68 -8.53 -3.47
CA PHE A 94 -5.53 -8.74 -4.34
C PHE A 94 -4.28 -7.99 -3.83
N ASP A 95 -4.43 -6.72 -3.46
CA ASP A 95 -3.32 -5.92 -2.93
C ASP A 95 -2.80 -6.47 -1.60
N SER A 96 -3.68 -7.04 -0.76
CA SER A 96 -3.30 -7.69 0.49
C SER A 96 -2.58 -9.03 0.29
N LEU A 97 -2.81 -9.72 -0.83
CA LEU A 97 -2.14 -10.97 -1.19
C LEU A 97 -0.77 -10.75 -1.84
N PHE A 98 -0.70 -9.81 -2.76
CA PHE A 98 0.45 -9.69 -3.68
C PHE A 98 1.21 -8.38 -3.57
N ARG A 99 0.62 -7.35 -2.96
CA ARG A 99 1.17 -6.00 -2.92
C ARG A 99 1.25 -5.48 -1.47
N LEU A 100 0.83 -4.25 -1.22
CA LEU A 100 0.99 -3.55 0.06
C LEU A 100 -0.33 -3.40 0.84
N GLY A 101 -1.38 -4.14 0.49
CA GLY A 101 -2.66 -4.08 1.20
C GLY A 101 -3.20 -2.64 1.29
N ARG A 102 -3.57 -2.20 2.50
CA ARG A 102 -4.10 -0.85 2.77
C ARG A 102 -3.16 0.29 2.38
N LEU A 103 -1.85 0.03 2.30
CA LEU A 103 -0.86 1.01 1.88
C LEU A 103 -0.79 1.19 0.36
N GLN A 104 -1.30 0.23 -0.41
CA GLN A 104 -1.14 0.24 -1.85
C GLN A 104 -1.74 1.47 -2.53
N PRO A 105 -2.98 1.91 -2.23
CA PRO A 105 -3.54 3.12 -2.82
C PRO A 105 -2.72 4.38 -2.53
N LEU A 106 -2.09 4.46 -1.35
CA LEU A 106 -1.24 5.59 -0.98
C LEU A 106 0.09 5.58 -1.75
N VAL A 107 0.64 4.40 -1.97
CA VAL A 107 1.89 4.24 -2.75
C VAL A 107 1.63 4.45 -4.25
N ASP A 108 0.45 4.14 -4.75
CA ASP A 108 0.08 4.32 -6.16
C ASP A 108 -0.34 5.77 -6.47
N ASP A 109 -0.70 6.59 -5.47
CA ASP A 109 -1.10 7.99 -5.69
C ASP A 109 0.12 8.86 -6.05
N ASP A 110 0.15 9.34 -7.29
CA ASP A 110 1.25 10.16 -7.82
C ASP A 110 1.43 11.52 -7.14
N ARG A 111 0.46 11.97 -6.37
CA ARG A 111 0.54 13.22 -5.61
C ARG A 111 1.36 13.09 -4.33
N ILE A 112 1.51 11.85 -3.81
CA ILE A 112 2.19 11.56 -2.55
C ILE A 112 3.68 11.32 -2.82
N GLU A 113 4.55 12.02 -2.09
CA GLU A 113 6.01 11.83 -2.13
C GLU A 113 6.52 10.96 -0.98
N ASN A 114 6.09 11.26 0.24
CA ASN A 114 6.47 10.51 1.43
C ASN A 114 5.22 10.11 2.22
N ILE A 115 5.25 8.93 2.82
CA ILE A 115 4.23 8.42 3.73
C ILE A 115 4.93 8.17 5.06
N VAL A 116 4.51 8.85 6.12
CA VAL A 116 5.03 8.68 7.48
C VAL A 116 3.91 8.13 8.36
N ILE A 117 4.19 7.02 9.04
CA ILE A 117 3.22 6.28 9.84
C ILE A 117 3.80 6.09 11.23
N VAL A 118 3.06 6.45 12.27
CA VAL A 118 3.40 6.20 13.67
C VAL A 118 2.21 5.49 14.33
N GLY A 119 2.34 4.18 14.49
CA GLY A 119 1.21 3.31 14.80
C GLY A 119 0.28 3.11 13.60
N HIS A 120 -0.81 2.40 13.79
CA HIS A 120 -1.72 1.99 12.69
C HIS A 120 -2.58 3.13 12.14
N ASP A 121 -2.84 4.18 12.93
CA ASP A 121 -3.87 5.20 12.71
C ASP A 121 -3.30 6.62 12.53
N ASN A 122 -2.05 6.88 12.89
CA ASN A 122 -1.42 8.18 12.69
C ASN A 122 -0.57 8.15 11.42
N VAL A 123 -1.20 8.53 10.32
CA VAL A 123 -0.62 8.54 8.98
C VAL A 123 -0.52 9.97 8.49
N GLN A 124 0.68 10.36 8.07
CA GLN A 124 0.97 11.66 7.48
C GLN A 124 1.48 11.47 6.06
N LEU A 125 0.85 12.17 5.12
CA LEU A 125 1.21 12.13 3.71
C LEU A 125 1.84 13.47 3.34
N GLU A 126 3.04 13.42 2.82
CA GLU A 126 3.69 14.60 2.22
C GLU A 126 3.47 14.55 0.71
N LEU A 127 2.82 15.58 0.22
CA LEU A 127 2.55 15.74 -1.20
C LEU A 127 3.76 16.31 -1.94
N ILE A 128 3.74 16.24 -3.27
CA ILE A 128 4.84 16.73 -4.12
C ILE A 128 5.15 18.23 -3.99
N ASP A 129 4.18 19.01 -3.55
CA ASP A 129 4.33 20.43 -3.28
C ASP A 129 4.85 20.74 -1.86
N GLY A 130 5.16 19.69 -1.07
CA GLY A 130 5.58 19.80 0.33
C GLY A 130 4.42 19.94 1.32
N THR A 131 3.17 19.93 0.87
CA THR A 131 2.00 20.01 1.75
C THR A 131 1.86 18.70 2.55
N LEU A 132 1.63 18.82 3.86
CA LEU A 132 1.36 17.70 4.75
C LEU A 132 -0.15 17.55 4.94
N VAL A 133 -0.67 16.36 4.66
CA VAL A 133 -2.08 16.02 4.86
C VAL A 133 -2.22 14.72 5.67
N PRO A 134 -3.28 14.58 6.50
CA PRO A 134 -3.52 13.32 7.19
C PRO A 134 -3.93 12.23 6.19
N GLY A 135 -3.45 11.00 6.43
CA GLY A 135 -3.85 9.81 5.69
C GLY A 135 -4.84 8.95 6.47
N PRO A 136 -5.46 7.97 5.81
CA PRO A 136 -6.34 7.00 6.46
C PRO A 136 -5.53 6.01 7.32
N PRO A 137 -6.16 5.35 8.32
CA PRO A 137 -5.55 4.24 9.04
C PRO A 137 -5.11 3.12 8.09
N VAL A 138 -3.95 2.53 8.37
CA VAL A 138 -3.32 1.50 7.52
C VAL A 138 -3.44 0.09 8.08
N ALA A 139 -3.96 -0.04 9.28
CA ALA A 139 -4.29 -1.30 9.96
C ALA A 139 -5.38 -1.03 11.02
N ASP A 140 -5.94 -2.07 11.62
CA ASP A 140 -6.91 -1.96 12.72
C ASP A 140 -6.22 -1.91 14.09
N SER A 141 -4.93 -2.27 14.14
CA SER A 141 -4.11 -2.20 15.35
C SER A 141 -2.62 -2.09 15.01
N ASP A 142 -1.84 -1.65 15.99
CA ASP A 142 -0.37 -1.62 15.87
C ASP A 142 0.22 -3.02 15.66
N GLN A 143 -0.40 -4.05 16.27
CA GLN A 143 0.02 -5.44 16.08
C GLN A 143 -0.24 -5.91 14.64
N GLU A 144 -1.38 -5.61 14.06
CA GLU A 144 -1.66 -5.93 12.65
C GLU A 144 -0.66 -5.25 11.71
N LEU A 145 -0.29 -4.00 11.99
CA LEU A 145 0.75 -3.31 11.21
C LEU A 145 2.11 -4.02 11.32
N ILE A 146 2.49 -4.48 12.54
CA ILE A 146 3.71 -5.24 12.74
C ILE A 146 3.67 -6.57 11.98
N ASP A 147 2.57 -7.33 12.08
CA ASP A 147 2.39 -8.61 11.40
C ASP A 147 2.47 -8.45 9.88
N PHE A 148 1.90 -7.36 9.37
CA PHE A 148 2.01 -7.01 7.96
C PHE A 148 3.47 -6.71 7.54
N LEU A 149 4.23 -5.98 8.35
CA LEU A 149 5.64 -5.69 8.08
C LEU A 149 6.51 -6.96 8.13
N VAL A 150 6.23 -7.87 9.07
CA VAL A 150 6.88 -9.20 9.14
C VAL A 150 6.57 -10.01 7.88
N PHE A 151 5.32 -10.01 7.44
CA PHE A 151 4.92 -10.66 6.18
C PHE A 151 5.64 -10.06 4.97
N LEU A 152 5.74 -8.74 4.85
CA LEU A 152 6.48 -8.08 3.77
C LEU A 152 7.97 -8.46 3.79
N ALA A 153 8.58 -8.48 4.97
CA ALA A 153 9.99 -8.85 5.13
C ALA A 153 10.27 -10.28 4.67
N SER A 154 9.35 -11.21 4.97
CA SER A 154 9.48 -12.64 4.58
C SER A 154 9.40 -12.87 3.07
N ARG A 155 8.74 -11.97 2.32
CA ARG A 155 8.58 -12.05 0.86
C ARG A 155 9.70 -11.38 0.06
N SER A 156 10.60 -10.65 0.72
CA SER A 156 11.70 -9.96 0.05
C SER A 156 12.76 -10.95 -0.42
N GLU A 157 12.87 -11.17 -1.73
CA GLU A 157 13.86 -12.06 -2.35
C GLU A 157 15.30 -11.57 -2.16
N VAL A 158 15.50 -10.24 -2.05
CA VAL A 158 16.85 -9.63 -2.04
C VAL A 158 17.45 -9.58 -0.63
N ASN A 159 16.63 -9.57 0.39
CA ASN A 159 17.05 -9.55 1.79
C ASN A 159 15.98 -10.25 2.64
N ALA A 160 16.02 -11.57 2.71
CA ALA A 160 15.29 -12.33 3.73
C ALA A 160 15.83 -11.96 5.14
N ARG A 161 15.65 -10.70 5.55
CA ARG A 161 15.99 -10.24 6.88
C ARG A 161 14.78 -10.49 7.76
N SER A 162 14.99 -11.21 8.83
CA SER A 162 13.98 -11.38 9.87
C SER A 162 13.69 -10.00 10.48
N PHE A 163 12.48 -9.49 10.28
CA PHE A 163 11.96 -8.38 11.07
C PHE A 163 11.32 -8.96 12.32
N SER A 164 11.89 -8.73 13.47
CA SER A 164 11.53 -9.37 14.74
C SER A 164 12.06 -8.53 15.91
N GLU A 165 11.71 -8.89 17.15
CA GLU A 165 12.23 -8.24 18.34
C GLU A 165 13.79 -8.25 18.40
N ALA A 166 14.42 -9.30 17.89
CA ALA A 166 15.90 -9.37 17.81
C ALA A 166 16.46 -8.49 16.67
N HIS A 167 15.65 -8.19 15.66
CA HIS A 167 16.01 -7.36 14.51
C HIS A 167 14.90 -6.33 14.26
N PRO A 168 14.82 -5.28 15.10
CA PRO A 168 13.66 -4.37 15.15
C PRO A 168 13.59 -3.36 14.00
N SER A 169 14.51 -3.39 13.06
CA SER A 169 14.55 -2.49 11.91
C SER A 169 14.41 -3.23 10.59
N LEU A 170 13.58 -2.69 9.68
CA LEU A 170 13.36 -3.19 8.34
C LEU A 170 13.70 -2.10 7.32
N HIS A 171 14.52 -2.42 6.35
CA HIS A 171 14.79 -1.58 5.19
C HIS A 171 14.61 -2.42 3.94
N MET A 172 13.68 -2.02 3.07
CA MET A 172 13.42 -2.75 1.84
C MET A 172 13.09 -1.83 0.68
N ARG A 173 13.28 -2.34 -0.52
CA ARG A 173 12.83 -1.72 -1.75
C ARG A 173 11.51 -2.36 -2.16
N LEU A 174 10.51 -1.53 -2.41
CA LEU A 174 9.21 -1.96 -2.89
C LEU A 174 9.20 -2.11 -4.41
N ASP A 175 8.23 -2.87 -4.92
CA ASP A 175 7.94 -2.89 -6.35
C ASP A 175 7.65 -1.44 -6.81
N GLY A 176 8.18 -1.04 -7.97
CA GLY A 176 8.10 0.37 -8.40
C GLY A 176 9.23 1.28 -7.88
N GLY A 177 10.18 0.75 -7.09
CA GLY A 177 11.41 1.44 -6.69
C GLY A 177 11.32 2.28 -5.42
N SER A 178 10.16 2.45 -4.82
CA SER A 178 9.99 3.11 -3.53
C SER A 178 10.76 2.40 -2.44
N ARG A 179 11.18 3.11 -1.40
CA ARG A 179 11.91 2.57 -0.25
C ARG A 179 11.02 2.62 0.98
N LEU A 180 10.98 1.51 1.69
CA LEU A 180 10.33 1.38 2.98
C LEU A 180 11.39 1.21 4.05
N ALA A 181 11.28 2.01 5.11
CA ALA A 181 12.01 1.84 6.37
C ALA A 181 10.99 1.70 7.50
N ALA A 182 11.17 0.72 8.37
CA ALA A 182 10.29 0.52 9.52
C ALA A 182 11.09 0.15 10.76
N VAL A 183 10.54 0.51 11.92
CA VAL A 183 11.07 0.16 13.25
C VAL A 183 9.89 -0.25 14.13
N ALA A 184 10.05 -1.37 14.87
CA ALA A 184 9.08 -1.82 15.86
C ALA A 184 9.80 -2.41 17.09
N TRP A 185 9.07 -2.66 18.17
CA TRP A 185 9.50 -3.23 19.47
C TRP A 185 10.47 -2.39 20.30
N VAL A 186 11.22 -1.46 19.69
CA VAL A 186 12.13 -0.52 20.39
C VAL A 186 11.56 0.88 20.48
N THR A 187 10.37 1.09 19.95
CA THR A 187 9.57 2.32 19.99
C THR A 187 8.25 2.02 20.66
N THR A 188 7.59 3.03 21.21
CA THR A 188 6.27 2.88 21.86
C THR A 188 5.21 2.34 20.87
N ARG A 189 5.29 2.79 19.62
CA ARG A 189 4.43 2.33 18.52
C ARG A 189 5.30 2.05 17.29
N PRO A 190 4.92 1.12 16.40
CA PRO A 190 5.65 0.88 15.16
C PRO A 190 5.71 2.17 14.34
N SER A 191 6.85 2.41 13.72
CA SER A 191 7.07 3.57 12.85
C SER A 191 7.49 3.11 11.47
N VAL A 192 6.86 3.67 10.42
CA VAL A 192 7.14 3.32 9.03
C VAL A 192 7.29 4.60 8.22
N VAL A 193 8.28 4.62 7.36
CA VAL A 193 8.47 5.68 6.35
C VAL A 193 8.56 5.02 4.98
N ILE A 194 7.71 5.46 4.07
CA ILE A 194 7.79 5.07 2.66
C ILE A 194 8.13 6.31 1.85
N ARG A 195 9.25 6.25 1.14
CA ARG A 195 9.68 7.31 0.24
C ARG A 195 9.61 6.85 -1.20
N ARG A 196 8.86 7.58 -2.02
CA ARG A 196 8.76 7.30 -3.46
C ARG A 196 10.03 7.73 -4.18
N HIS A 197 10.45 6.89 -5.13
CA HIS A 197 11.57 7.19 -5.99
C HIS A 197 11.05 7.72 -7.33
N ARG A 198 10.91 9.05 -7.45
CA ARG A 198 10.34 9.68 -8.66
C ARG A 198 11.32 9.75 -9.83
N LEU A 199 12.59 9.84 -9.52
CA LEU A 199 13.62 10.07 -10.53
C LEU A 199 14.21 8.75 -11.00
N MET A 200 13.41 7.95 -11.70
CA MET A 200 13.87 6.67 -12.25
C MET A 200 14.86 6.87 -13.41
N ARG A 201 14.71 7.95 -14.16
CA ARG A 201 15.63 8.37 -15.22
C ARG A 201 15.66 9.88 -15.26
N VAL A 202 16.79 10.49 -14.90
CA VAL A 202 17.05 11.92 -15.04
C VAL A 202 18.13 12.07 -16.08
N THR A 203 17.84 12.77 -17.15
CA THR A 203 18.81 13.17 -18.15
C THR A 203 19.48 14.49 -17.76
N LEU A 204 20.62 14.79 -18.35
CA LEU A 204 21.28 16.10 -18.16
C LEU A 204 20.36 17.26 -18.61
N ASP A 205 19.58 17.06 -19.67
CA ASP A 205 18.59 18.04 -20.12
C ASP A 205 17.49 18.30 -19.09
N ASP A 206 17.08 17.27 -18.34
CA ASP A 206 16.10 17.45 -17.26
C ASP A 206 16.69 18.24 -16.09
N LEU A 207 17.96 18.10 -15.80
CA LEU A 207 18.67 18.89 -14.79
C LEU A 207 18.79 20.36 -15.21
N VAL A 208 19.07 20.62 -16.49
CA VAL A 208 19.10 21.97 -17.06
C VAL A 208 17.70 22.62 -16.98
N LYS A 209 16.64 21.91 -17.38
CA LYS A 209 15.26 22.39 -17.29
C LYS A 209 14.79 22.73 -15.88
N ARG A 210 15.42 22.12 -14.87
CA ARG A 210 15.13 22.32 -13.45
C ARG A 210 16.07 23.34 -12.79
N ASP A 211 16.85 24.07 -13.56
CA ASP A 211 17.86 25.03 -13.08
C ASP A 211 18.90 24.43 -12.10
N MET A 212 19.12 23.13 -12.17
CA MET A 212 20.09 22.43 -11.32
C MET A 212 21.50 22.45 -11.91
N MET A 213 21.63 22.75 -13.19
CA MET A 213 22.90 22.94 -13.90
C MET A 213 22.75 23.82 -15.13
N THR A 214 23.83 24.48 -15.54
CA THR A 214 23.88 25.25 -16.79
C THR A 214 23.98 24.32 -18.00
N PRO A 215 23.39 24.70 -19.16
CA PRO A 215 23.59 23.96 -20.39
C PRO A 215 25.08 23.79 -20.69
N VAL A 216 25.49 22.59 -21.01
CA VAL A 216 26.86 22.36 -21.54
C VAL A 216 26.85 22.83 -22.99
N VAL A 217 27.69 23.85 -23.30
CA VAL A 217 27.88 24.40 -24.65
C VAL A 217 28.77 23.44 -25.45
#